data_6353c5da50de333f5cffb9e8e1c0468e
#
_entry.id   6353c5da50de333f5cffb9e8e1c0468e
#
_cell.length_a   1.000
_cell.length_b   1.000
_cell.length_c   1.000
_cell.angle_alpha   90.00
_cell.angle_beta   90.00
_cell.angle_gamma   90.00
#
_symmetry.space_group_name_H-M   'P 1'
#
loop_
_entity.id
_entity.type
_entity.pdbx_description
1 polymer ?
#
loop_
_entity_poly.entity_id
_entity_poly.type
_entity_poly.pdbx_seq_one_letter_code
_entity_poly.pdbx_strand_id
1 'polypeptide(L)'
;FYNDLQKSGRIQRYTHIKLKDKGLSTRVVRGIHTLLNNCLEQAVAERLILSNPAKGCRLPKLEKREMKILPEDKIGPYLAEAERRGLLAAFYLELTTGLRRGELLALLWTDLDVENMTISVSKQVNRINGELVVSQPKTPNSIRKLAIPQRAVELLAEEHGKHPHSPYLFVSPKTGTMFDPDSFRHTHEKILKAIGAEHIRFHDLRHTFATLSLKYGVDVK
;
A
#
# COMPACT_ATOMS: atom_id res chain seq x y z
N PHE A 1 -17.29 2.34 -28.01
CA PHE A 1 -16.30 1.52 -27.32
C PHE A 1 -16.21 1.83 -25.82
N TYR A 2 -15.81 3.05 -25.37
CA TYR A 2 -15.67 3.35 -23.92
C TYR A 2 -16.97 3.26 -23.15
N ASN A 3 -18.08 3.67 -23.74
CA ASN A 3 -19.41 3.53 -23.14
C ASN A 3 -19.80 2.05 -22.99
N ASP A 4 -19.44 1.21 -23.94
CA ASP A 4 -19.72 -0.22 -23.88
C ASP A 4 -18.89 -0.90 -22.79
N LEU A 5 -17.61 -0.49 -22.65
CA LEU A 5 -16.76 -0.95 -21.55
C LEU A 5 -17.34 -0.57 -20.17
N GLN A 6 -17.95 0.62 -20.05
CA GLN A 6 -18.61 1.01 -18.79
C GLN A 6 -19.86 0.20 -18.50
N LYS A 7 -20.59 -0.22 -19.53
CA LYS A 7 -21.85 -0.98 -19.35
C LYS A 7 -21.61 -2.49 -19.16
N SER A 8 -20.68 -3.06 -19.93
CA SER A 8 -20.53 -4.52 -20.05
C SER A 8 -19.09 -5.00 -20.26
N GLY A 9 -18.08 -4.18 -19.98
CA GLY A 9 -16.69 -4.49 -20.26
C GLY A 9 -16.04 -5.53 -19.33
N ARG A 10 -16.72 -6.00 -18.30
CA ARG A 10 -16.22 -6.97 -17.34
C ARG A 10 -16.36 -8.38 -17.86
N ILE A 11 -15.26 -9.12 -17.97
CA ILE A 11 -15.26 -10.54 -18.36
C ILE A 11 -15.40 -11.38 -17.09
N GLN A 12 -16.40 -12.26 -17.08
CA GLN A 12 -16.59 -13.23 -16.00
C GLN A 12 -15.60 -14.38 -16.16
N ARG A 13 -14.62 -14.46 -15.28
CA ARG A 13 -13.60 -15.53 -15.30
C ARG A 13 -14.07 -16.82 -14.64
N TYR A 14 -14.99 -16.72 -13.68
CA TYR A 14 -15.47 -17.86 -12.90
C TYR A 14 -16.98 -17.95 -12.98
N THR A 15 -17.49 -19.07 -13.43
CA THR A 15 -18.93 -19.31 -13.64
C THR A 15 -19.75 -19.37 -12.36
N HIS A 16 -19.11 -19.74 -11.23
CA HIS A 16 -19.76 -19.81 -9.92
C HIS A 16 -19.90 -18.45 -9.21
N ILE A 17 -19.25 -17.39 -9.71
CA ILE A 17 -19.34 -16.05 -9.16
C ILE A 17 -20.21 -15.19 -10.10
N LYS A 18 -21.43 -14.86 -9.68
CA LYS A 18 -22.26 -13.89 -10.40
C LYS A 18 -21.69 -12.48 -10.23
N LEU A 19 -21.32 -11.83 -11.33
CA LEU A 19 -20.93 -10.43 -11.32
C LEU A 19 -22.15 -9.58 -10.99
N LYS A 20 -22.09 -8.80 -9.89
CA LYS A 20 -23.13 -7.82 -9.53
C LYS A 20 -23.17 -6.66 -10.52
N ASP A 21 -22.01 -6.31 -11.08
CA ASP A 21 -21.84 -5.23 -12.05
C ASP A 21 -21.04 -5.76 -13.25
N LYS A 22 -21.55 -5.57 -14.44
CA LYS A 22 -20.92 -5.99 -15.69
C LYS A 22 -20.01 -4.91 -16.30
N GLY A 23 -20.08 -3.68 -15.78
CA GLY A 23 -19.33 -2.54 -16.27
C GLY A 23 -17.92 -2.46 -15.68
N LEU A 24 -17.02 -1.81 -16.41
CA LEU A 24 -15.71 -1.41 -15.91
C LEU A 24 -15.80 -0.06 -15.20
N SER A 25 -15.02 0.11 -14.13
CA SER A 25 -14.93 1.41 -13.46
C SER A 25 -14.35 2.47 -14.38
N THR A 26 -14.75 3.72 -14.19
CA THR A 26 -14.22 4.88 -14.92
C THR A 26 -12.69 4.92 -14.94
N ARG A 27 -12.04 4.57 -13.82
CA ARG A 27 -10.57 4.54 -13.74
C ARG A 27 -9.96 3.48 -14.67
N VAL A 28 -10.56 2.29 -14.75
CA VAL A 28 -10.10 1.22 -15.65
C VAL A 28 -10.31 1.63 -17.10
N VAL A 29 -11.47 2.18 -17.45
CA VAL A 29 -11.75 2.69 -18.81
C VAL A 29 -10.74 3.75 -19.24
N ARG A 30 -10.41 4.69 -18.35
CA ARG A 30 -9.37 5.72 -18.62
C ARG A 30 -7.98 5.10 -18.75
N GLY A 31 -7.65 4.08 -17.96
CA GLY A 31 -6.39 3.32 -18.11
C GLY A 31 -6.28 2.63 -19.46
N ILE A 32 -7.37 2.02 -19.93
CA ILE A 32 -7.44 1.40 -21.28
C ILE A 32 -7.24 2.49 -22.35
N HIS A 33 -7.89 3.65 -22.22
CA HIS A 33 -7.68 4.75 -23.15
C HIS A 33 -6.21 5.20 -23.18
N THR A 34 -5.58 5.38 -22.02
CA THR A 34 -4.16 5.77 -21.96
C THR A 34 -3.27 4.77 -22.70
N LEU A 35 -3.47 3.47 -22.50
CA LEU A 35 -2.73 2.42 -23.18
C LEU A 35 -2.96 2.47 -24.69
N LEU A 36 -4.21 2.53 -25.14
CA LEU A 36 -4.56 2.62 -26.56
C LEU A 36 -4.00 3.90 -27.20
N ASN A 37 -4.15 5.03 -26.53
CA ASN A 37 -3.61 6.29 -27.03
C ASN A 37 -2.11 6.24 -27.23
N ASN A 38 -1.34 5.69 -26.29
CA ASN A 38 0.10 5.56 -26.39
C ASN A 38 0.49 4.60 -27.55
N CYS A 39 -0.20 3.48 -27.68
CA CYS A 39 0.03 2.54 -28.78
C CYS A 39 -0.24 3.19 -30.14
N LEU A 40 -1.34 3.92 -30.29
CA LEU A 40 -1.71 4.59 -31.54
C LEU A 40 -0.80 5.80 -31.85
N GLU A 41 -0.31 6.52 -30.84
CA GLU A 41 0.73 7.56 -31.05
C GLU A 41 2.02 6.93 -31.58
N GLN A 42 2.42 5.78 -31.05
CA GLN A 42 3.57 5.04 -31.59
C GLN A 42 3.36 4.64 -33.05
N ALA A 43 2.17 4.12 -33.38
CA ALA A 43 1.82 3.76 -34.76
C ALA A 43 1.85 4.97 -35.72
N VAL A 44 1.47 6.16 -35.27
CA VAL A 44 1.64 7.42 -36.05
C VAL A 44 3.12 7.75 -36.23
N ALA A 45 3.92 7.65 -35.16
CA ALA A 45 5.36 7.92 -35.22
C ALA A 45 6.09 6.98 -36.19
N GLU A 46 5.68 5.72 -36.23
CA GLU A 46 6.17 4.69 -37.15
C GLU A 46 5.53 4.77 -38.56
N ARG A 47 4.66 5.76 -38.81
CA ARG A 47 3.95 5.98 -40.07
C ARG A 47 3.05 4.80 -40.51
N LEU A 48 2.60 3.99 -39.57
CA LEU A 48 1.65 2.88 -39.82
C LEU A 48 0.21 3.40 -39.99
N ILE A 49 -0.11 4.53 -39.38
CA ILE A 49 -1.39 5.25 -39.51
C ILE A 49 -1.12 6.76 -39.65
N LEU A 50 -2.02 7.46 -40.30
CA LEU A 50 -1.88 8.90 -40.56
C LEU A 50 -2.17 9.76 -39.32
N SER A 51 -3.09 9.32 -38.49
CA SER A 51 -3.49 10.05 -37.29
C SER A 51 -4.00 9.12 -36.19
N ASN A 52 -3.92 9.56 -34.96
CA ASN A 52 -4.40 8.77 -33.82
C ASN A 52 -5.92 8.96 -33.63
N PRO A 53 -6.76 7.93 -33.87
CA PRO A 53 -8.21 8.03 -33.74
C PRO A 53 -8.68 8.12 -32.26
N ALA A 54 -7.83 7.89 -31.29
CA ALA A 54 -8.16 8.05 -29.87
C ALA A 54 -8.01 9.53 -29.40
N LYS A 55 -7.38 10.39 -30.18
CA LYS A 55 -7.28 11.82 -29.87
C LYS A 55 -8.66 12.48 -29.85
N GLY A 56 -8.90 13.29 -28.83
CA GLY A 56 -10.16 14.03 -28.70
C GLY A 56 -11.36 13.20 -28.21
N CYS A 57 -11.18 11.91 -27.91
CA CYS A 57 -12.24 11.09 -27.34
C CYS A 57 -12.72 11.63 -25.99
N ARG A 58 -14.05 11.75 -25.81
CA ARG A 58 -14.65 12.09 -24.53
C ARG A 58 -14.58 10.91 -23.58
N LEU A 59 -13.85 11.09 -22.49
CA LEU A 59 -13.73 10.08 -21.44
C LEU A 59 -14.72 10.34 -20.29
N PRO A 60 -15.17 9.28 -19.61
CA PRO A 60 -16.01 9.44 -18.43
C PRO A 60 -15.29 10.26 -17.35
N LYS A 61 -16.02 11.11 -16.63
CA LYS A 61 -15.47 11.93 -15.55
C LYS A 61 -15.05 11.04 -14.38
N LEU A 62 -13.87 11.30 -13.82
CA LEU A 62 -13.45 10.69 -12.56
C LEU A 62 -14.18 11.37 -11.41
N GLU A 63 -14.88 10.59 -10.63
CA GLU A 63 -15.41 11.06 -9.34
C GLU A 63 -14.24 11.19 -8.37
N LYS A 64 -14.13 12.34 -7.71
CA LYS A 64 -13.21 12.53 -6.58
C LYS A 64 -13.74 11.69 -5.42
N ARG A 65 -12.96 10.71 -4.98
CA ARG A 65 -13.24 10.01 -3.73
C ARG A 65 -12.47 10.70 -2.62
N GLU A 66 -13.16 11.00 -1.54
CA GLU A 66 -12.50 11.45 -0.31
C GLU A 66 -11.54 10.38 0.18
N MET A 67 -10.37 10.83 0.64
CA MET A 67 -9.42 9.94 1.29
C MET A 67 -9.96 9.56 2.65
N LYS A 68 -10.11 8.26 2.88
CA LYS A 68 -10.45 7.75 4.20
C LYS A 68 -9.18 7.66 5.03
N ILE A 69 -9.29 8.07 6.28
CA ILE A 69 -8.22 7.96 7.28
C ILE A 69 -8.77 7.21 8.49
N LEU A 70 -7.88 6.64 9.30
CA LEU A 70 -8.25 6.14 10.62
C LEU A 70 -8.56 7.34 11.52
N PRO A 71 -9.79 7.44 12.08
CA PRO A 71 -10.13 8.51 13.00
C PRO A 71 -9.21 8.51 14.22
N GLU A 72 -8.90 9.69 14.75
CA GLU A 72 -7.94 9.86 15.85
C GLU A 72 -8.37 9.10 17.11
N ASP A 73 -9.66 9.12 17.43
CA ASP A 73 -10.26 8.35 18.55
C ASP A 73 -10.14 6.83 18.37
N LYS A 74 -9.90 6.34 17.17
CA LYS A 74 -9.71 4.92 16.86
C LYS A 74 -8.25 4.45 16.87
N ILE A 75 -7.28 5.38 16.94
CA ILE A 75 -5.85 5.01 16.93
C ILE A 75 -5.47 4.21 18.17
N GLY A 76 -5.88 4.65 19.35
CA GLY A 76 -5.63 3.92 20.61
C GLY A 76 -6.21 2.51 20.58
N PRO A 77 -7.52 2.34 20.34
CA PRO A 77 -8.12 1.01 20.16
C PRO A 77 -7.46 0.15 19.09
N TYR A 78 -7.03 0.76 17.96
CA TYR A 78 -6.35 0.07 16.86
C TYR A 78 -5.00 -0.51 17.31
N LEU A 79 -4.19 0.27 18.01
CA LEU A 79 -2.89 -0.17 18.54
C LEU A 79 -3.04 -1.21 19.64
N ALA A 80 -4.02 -1.07 20.53
CA ALA A 80 -4.33 -2.07 21.55
C ALA A 80 -4.73 -3.43 20.94
N GLU A 81 -5.55 -3.42 19.89
CA GLU A 81 -5.89 -4.67 19.18
C GLU A 81 -4.70 -5.23 18.40
N ALA A 82 -3.82 -4.37 17.85
CA ALA A 82 -2.57 -4.79 17.23
C ALA A 82 -1.62 -5.46 18.24
N GLU A 83 -1.54 -4.92 19.46
CA GLU A 83 -0.77 -5.50 20.58
C GLU A 83 -1.29 -6.88 20.96
N ARG A 84 -2.60 -7.03 21.11
CA ARG A 84 -3.24 -8.32 21.38
C ARG A 84 -2.92 -9.39 20.32
N ARG A 85 -2.60 -8.97 19.12
CA ARG A 85 -2.19 -9.83 17.99
C ARG A 85 -0.67 -9.99 17.86
N GLY A 86 0.11 -9.38 18.74
CA GLY A 86 1.57 -9.43 18.69
C GLY A 86 2.18 -8.60 17.55
N LEU A 87 1.48 -7.56 17.09
CA LEU A 87 1.90 -6.75 15.92
C LEU A 87 1.95 -5.25 16.23
N LEU A 88 2.04 -4.88 17.53
CA LEU A 88 2.08 -3.48 17.95
C LEU A 88 3.22 -2.73 17.29
N ALA A 89 4.45 -3.27 17.32
CA ALA A 89 5.63 -2.62 16.76
C ALA A 89 5.45 -2.28 15.27
N ALA A 90 4.90 -3.20 14.48
CA ALA A 90 4.70 -3.01 13.05
C ALA A 90 3.67 -1.90 12.74
N PHE A 91 2.51 -1.94 13.39
CA PHE A 91 1.46 -0.94 13.15
C PHE A 91 1.77 0.41 13.79
N TYR A 92 2.49 0.44 14.90
CA TYR A 92 2.99 1.67 15.48
C TYR A 92 3.99 2.35 14.55
N LEU A 93 4.95 1.60 14.01
CA LEU A 93 5.92 2.11 13.05
C LEU A 93 5.22 2.63 11.78
N GLU A 94 4.22 1.93 11.26
CA GLU A 94 3.44 2.38 10.10
C GLU A 94 2.74 3.71 10.36
N LEU A 95 2.07 3.85 11.51
CA LEU A 95 1.34 5.07 11.88
C LEU A 95 2.24 6.27 12.21
N THR A 96 3.52 6.03 12.54
CA THR A 96 4.48 7.09 12.87
C THR A 96 5.44 7.44 11.73
N THR A 97 5.51 6.62 10.67
CA THR A 97 6.41 6.84 9.54
C THR A 97 5.70 6.91 8.19
N GLY A 98 4.49 6.37 8.11
CA GLY A 98 3.73 6.28 6.87
C GLY A 98 4.46 5.49 5.77
N LEU A 99 5.18 4.44 6.10
CA LEU A 99 5.85 3.56 5.15
C LEU A 99 4.84 2.90 4.19
N ARG A 100 5.27 2.57 2.98
CA ARG A 100 4.47 1.67 2.16
C ARG A 100 4.52 0.26 2.74
N ARG A 101 3.40 -0.49 2.68
CA ARG A 101 3.32 -1.86 3.19
C ARG A 101 4.52 -2.74 2.79
N GLY A 102 4.90 -2.69 1.51
CA GLY A 102 6.04 -3.46 1.02
C GLY A 102 7.39 -2.98 1.55
N GLU A 103 7.55 -1.70 1.83
CA GLU A 103 8.73 -1.13 2.49
C GLU A 103 8.80 -1.60 3.94
N LEU A 104 7.70 -1.45 4.70
CA LEU A 104 7.59 -1.87 6.10
C LEU A 104 7.98 -3.35 6.28
N LEU A 105 7.43 -4.24 5.46
CA LEU A 105 7.63 -5.68 5.59
C LEU A 105 8.97 -6.17 5.07
N ALA A 106 9.69 -5.36 4.28
CA ALA A 106 11.02 -5.67 3.80
C ALA A 106 12.16 -5.18 4.72
N LEU A 107 11.84 -4.50 5.84
CA LEU A 107 12.83 -3.99 6.77
C LEU A 107 13.59 -5.11 7.46
N LEU A 108 14.91 -4.91 7.57
CA LEU A 108 15.82 -5.78 8.28
C LEU A 108 16.36 -5.05 9.52
N TRP A 109 16.86 -5.79 10.49
CA TRP A 109 17.54 -5.20 11.67
C TRP A 109 18.72 -4.31 11.28
N THR A 110 19.39 -4.62 10.18
CA THR A 110 20.50 -3.80 9.63
C THR A 110 20.03 -2.46 9.04
N ASP A 111 18.72 -2.26 8.83
CA ASP A 111 18.16 -0.98 8.36
C ASP A 111 17.85 -0.03 9.51
N LEU A 112 17.85 -0.52 10.77
CA LEU A 112 17.57 0.26 11.98
C LEU A 112 18.88 0.79 12.57
N ASP A 113 18.93 2.10 12.76
CA ASP A 113 19.97 2.82 13.49
C ASP A 113 19.37 3.29 14.82
N VAL A 114 19.65 2.53 15.87
CA VAL A 114 19.07 2.78 17.21
C VAL A 114 19.64 4.06 17.83
N GLU A 115 20.93 4.33 17.62
CA GLU A 115 21.61 5.51 18.20
C GLU A 115 21.07 6.81 17.63
N ASN A 116 20.84 6.85 16.31
CA ASN A 116 20.31 8.02 15.62
C ASN A 116 18.79 7.99 15.49
N MET A 117 18.12 6.97 16.02
CA MET A 117 16.65 6.77 15.91
C MET A 117 16.15 6.91 14.48
N THR A 118 16.80 6.22 13.53
CA THR A 118 16.43 6.28 12.12
C THR A 118 16.25 4.90 11.50
N ILE A 119 15.43 4.82 10.47
CA ILE A 119 15.27 3.64 9.61
C ILE A 119 15.62 3.99 8.17
N SER A 120 16.45 3.16 7.56
CA SER A 120 16.83 3.24 6.15
C SER A 120 15.84 2.46 5.29
N VAL A 121 15.17 3.12 4.36
CA VAL A 121 14.23 2.51 3.42
C VAL A 121 14.90 2.39 2.07
N SER A 122 15.31 1.20 1.69
CA SER A 122 16.06 0.93 0.43
C SER A 122 15.47 -0.23 -0.39
N LYS A 123 14.43 -0.89 0.11
CA LYS A 123 13.85 -2.08 -0.50
C LYS A 123 12.35 -2.19 -0.21
N GLN A 124 11.69 -3.01 -0.99
CA GLN A 124 10.28 -3.34 -0.81
C GLN A 124 10.02 -4.80 -1.18
N VAL A 125 9.04 -5.41 -0.56
CA VAL A 125 8.54 -6.73 -0.93
C VAL A 125 7.24 -6.63 -1.72
N ASN A 126 7.14 -7.42 -2.77
CA ASN A 126 5.94 -7.60 -3.56
C ASN A 126 5.66 -9.09 -3.77
N ARG A 127 4.41 -9.44 -4.02
CA ARG A 127 4.06 -10.78 -4.50
C ARG A 127 3.97 -10.75 -6.01
N ILE A 128 4.82 -11.52 -6.69
CA ILE A 128 4.86 -11.66 -8.16
C ILE A 128 4.72 -13.14 -8.48
N ASN A 129 3.73 -13.50 -9.29
CA ASN A 129 3.45 -14.90 -9.66
C ASN A 129 3.32 -15.88 -8.48
N GLY A 130 2.84 -15.39 -7.34
CA GLY A 130 2.67 -16.21 -6.13
C GLY A 130 3.89 -16.22 -5.20
N GLU A 131 5.03 -15.72 -5.61
CA GLU A 131 6.26 -15.65 -4.83
C GLU A 131 6.50 -14.27 -4.20
N LEU A 132 7.16 -14.23 -3.05
CA LEU A 132 7.59 -12.99 -2.42
C LEU A 132 8.94 -12.56 -3.04
N VAL A 133 8.93 -11.41 -3.70
CA VAL A 133 10.11 -10.85 -4.36
C VAL A 133 10.48 -9.54 -3.66
N VAL A 134 11.69 -9.49 -3.12
CA VAL A 134 12.29 -8.25 -2.60
C VAL A 134 13.00 -7.54 -3.74
N SER A 135 12.69 -6.28 -3.93
CA SER A 135 13.25 -5.44 -4.99
C SER A 135 13.64 -4.07 -4.45
N GLN A 136 14.56 -3.42 -5.12
CA GLN A 136 14.84 -2.01 -4.89
C GLN A 136 13.66 -1.15 -5.39
N PRO A 137 13.45 0.04 -4.82
CA PRO A 137 12.47 0.98 -5.33
C PRO A 137 12.77 1.39 -6.78
N LYS A 138 11.71 1.66 -7.55
CA LYS A 138 11.85 2.03 -8.98
C LYS A 138 12.61 3.32 -9.25
N THR A 139 12.74 4.20 -8.26
CA THR A 139 13.43 5.49 -8.39
C THR A 139 14.44 5.69 -7.27
N PRO A 140 15.62 6.28 -7.51
CA PRO A 140 16.62 6.61 -6.48
C PRO A 140 16.04 7.45 -5.33
N ASN A 141 15.13 8.37 -5.63
CA ASN A 141 14.47 9.23 -4.64
C ASN A 141 13.57 8.46 -3.65
N SER A 142 13.34 7.18 -3.88
CA SER A 142 12.60 6.33 -2.94
C SER A 142 13.50 5.76 -1.84
N ILE A 143 14.83 5.81 -2.01
CA ILE A 143 15.79 5.46 -0.97
C ILE A 143 15.90 6.67 -0.03
N ARG A 144 15.57 6.45 1.22
CA ARG A 144 15.53 7.51 2.23
C ARG A 144 15.77 7.00 3.63
N LYS A 145 16.22 7.88 4.52
CA LYS A 145 16.21 7.65 5.96
C LYS A 145 15.03 8.38 6.58
N LEU A 146 14.38 7.73 7.53
CA LEU A 146 13.24 8.28 8.28
C LEU A 146 13.60 8.30 9.76
N ALA A 147 13.38 9.44 10.41
CA ALA A 147 13.42 9.51 11.86
C ALA A 147 12.22 8.75 12.45
N ILE A 148 12.46 8.05 13.54
CA ILE A 148 11.42 7.33 14.28
C ILE A 148 11.38 7.80 15.74
N PRO A 149 10.20 7.83 16.36
CA PRO A 149 10.10 8.24 17.76
C PRO A 149 10.73 7.20 18.69
N GLN A 150 11.19 7.67 19.87
CA GLN A 150 11.79 6.83 20.90
C GLN A 150 10.94 5.59 21.22
N ARG A 151 9.61 5.75 21.31
CA ARG A 151 8.70 4.63 21.58
C ARG A 151 8.73 3.56 20.48
N ALA A 152 8.96 3.95 19.23
CA ALA A 152 9.13 2.96 18.16
C ALA A 152 10.41 2.13 18.34
N VAL A 153 11.51 2.77 18.75
CA VAL A 153 12.78 2.08 19.05
C VAL A 153 12.60 1.06 20.16
N GLU A 154 11.91 1.43 21.25
CA GLU A 154 11.61 0.55 22.38
C GLU A 154 10.77 -0.68 21.93
N LEU A 155 9.69 -0.45 21.18
CA LEU A 155 8.85 -1.51 20.66
C LEU A 155 9.60 -2.45 19.68
N LEU A 156 10.51 -1.89 18.88
CA LEU A 156 11.35 -2.70 18.00
C LEU A 156 12.37 -3.52 18.79
N ALA A 157 12.94 -2.98 19.88
CA ALA A 157 13.82 -3.74 20.75
C ALA A 157 13.09 -4.92 21.42
N GLU A 158 11.86 -4.69 21.90
CA GLU A 158 11.00 -5.76 22.42
C GLU A 158 10.72 -6.83 21.35
N GLU A 159 10.46 -6.40 20.10
CA GLU A 159 10.20 -7.32 18.98
C GLU A 159 11.43 -8.15 18.61
N HIS A 160 12.63 -7.54 18.65
CA HIS A 160 13.90 -8.25 18.43
C HIS A 160 14.12 -9.37 19.44
N GLY A 161 13.78 -9.12 20.72
CA GLY A 161 13.85 -10.13 21.77
C GLY A 161 12.99 -11.38 21.52
N LYS A 162 11.90 -11.25 20.78
CA LYS A 162 11.03 -12.39 20.41
C LYS A 162 11.61 -13.23 19.26
N HIS A 163 12.41 -12.62 18.37
CA HIS A 163 12.94 -13.25 17.16
C HIS A 163 14.42 -12.90 16.92
N PRO A 164 15.36 -13.18 17.86
CA PRO A 164 16.73 -12.68 17.85
C PRO A 164 17.57 -13.22 16.67
N HIS A 165 17.17 -14.33 16.07
CA HIS A 165 17.88 -14.95 14.94
C HIS A 165 17.30 -14.59 13.58
N SER A 166 16.19 -13.86 13.53
CA SER A 166 15.59 -13.44 12.26
C SER A 166 16.29 -12.18 11.75
N PRO A 167 16.63 -12.08 10.45
CA PRO A 167 17.13 -10.84 9.87
C PRO A 167 16.01 -9.78 9.72
N TYR A 168 14.75 -10.18 9.72
CA TYR A 168 13.60 -9.29 9.47
C TYR A 168 13.14 -8.60 10.75
N LEU A 169 12.75 -7.32 10.65
CA LEU A 169 12.12 -6.60 11.77
C LEU A 169 10.80 -7.26 12.16
N PHE A 170 10.01 -7.68 11.18
CA PHE A 170 8.69 -8.26 11.39
C PHE A 170 8.60 -9.66 10.81
N VAL A 171 8.43 -10.61 11.68
CA VAL A 171 8.43 -12.03 11.35
C VAL A 171 6.99 -12.54 11.33
N SER A 172 6.65 -13.31 10.32
CA SER A 172 5.37 -14.01 10.27
C SER A 172 5.35 -15.12 11.35
N PRO A 173 4.39 -15.10 12.27
CA PRO A 173 4.31 -16.14 13.31
C PRO A 173 3.99 -17.54 12.74
N LYS A 174 3.56 -17.60 11.48
CA LYS A 174 3.26 -18.88 10.82
C LYS A 174 4.46 -19.52 10.15
N THR A 175 5.36 -18.71 9.59
CA THR A 175 6.46 -19.21 8.75
C THR A 175 7.83 -18.95 9.34
N GLY A 176 7.94 -18.11 10.38
CA GLY A 176 9.23 -17.69 10.94
C GLY A 176 10.09 -16.83 10.01
N THR A 177 9.54 -16.42 8.86
CA THR A 177 10.23 -15.62 7.84
C THR A 177 9.51 -14.29 7.63
N MET A 178 9.89 -13.54 6.61
CA MET A 178 9.27 -12.28 6.22
C MET A 178 7.74 -12.40 6.11
N PHE A 179 7.05 -11.40 6.60
CA PHE A 179 5.58 -11.38 6.57
C PHE A 179 5.05 -11.26 5.13
N ASP A 180 4.09 -12.10 4.78
CA ASP A 180 3.38 -12.00 3.51
C ASP A 180 2.50 -10.74 3.47
N PRO A 181 2.65 -9.88 2.43
CA PRO A 181 1.91 -8.62 2.36
C PRO A 181 0.39 -8.76 2.37
N ASP A 182 -0.16 -9.84 1.79
CA ASP A 182 -1.61 -10.04 1.78
C ASP A 182 -2.10 -10.55 3.12
N SER A 183 -1.36 -11.42 3.80
CA SER A 183 -1.65 -11.86 5.16
C SER A 183 -1.61 -10.68 6.14
N PHE A 184 -0.65 -9.78 5.98
CA PHE A 184 -0.55 -8.57 6.80
C PHE A 184 -1.74 -7.63 6.57
N ARG A 185 -2.15 -7.43 5.31
CA ARG A 185 -3.36 -6.67 4.96
C ARG A 185 -4.62 -7.28 5.58
N HIS A 186 -4.79 -8.59 5.52
CA HIS A 186 -5.93 -9.25 6.16
C HIS A 186 -5.93 -9.06 7.67
N THR A 187 -4.75 -9.00 8.31
CA THR A 187 -4.67 -8.71 9.74
C THR A 187 -5.13 -7.30 10.06
N HIS A 188 -4.74 -6.30 9.26
CA HIS A 188 -5.27 -4.94 9.35
C HIS A 188 -6.81 -4.91 9.26
N GLU A 189 -7.39 -5.61 8.28
CA GLU A 189 -8.85 -5.70 8.13
C GLU A 189 -9.53 -6.33 9.35
N LYS A 190 -8.90 -7.36 9.96
CA LYS A 190 -9.39 -7.99 11.20
C LYS A 190 -9.31 -7.03 12.40
N ILE A 191 -8.27 -6.21 12.49
CA ILE A 191 -8.15 -5.19 13.54
C ILE A 191 -9.28 -4.18 13.42
N LEU A 192 -9.49 -3.60 12.22
CA LEU A 192 -10.58 -2.64 11.99
C LEU A 192 -11.95 -3.22 12.37
N LYS A 193 -12.20 -4.46 11.96
CA LYS A 193 -13.46 -5.15 12.31
C LYS A 193 -13.62 -5.34 13.83
N ALA A 194 -12.55 -5.70 14.52
CA ALA A 194 -12.58 -5.95 15.97
C ALA A 194 -12.89 -4.68 16.77
N ILE A 195 -12.42 -3.52 16.33
CA ILE A 195 -12.67 -2.23 16.99
C ILE A 195 -13.93 -1.49 16.47
N GLY A 196 -14.71 -2.13 15.58
CA GLY A 196 -15.90 -1.52 14.99
C GLY A 196 -15.59 -0.26 14.17
N ALA A 197 -14.40 -0.17 13.57
CA ALA A 197 -14.05 0.95 12.72
C ALA A 197 -14.52 0.73 11.27
N GLU A 198 -14.75 1.83 10.56
CA GLU A 198 -15.04 1.77 9.13
C GLU A 198 -13.85 1.15 8.39
N HIS A 199 -14.14 0.40 7.33
CA HIS A 199 -13.09 -0.19 6.50
C HIS A 199 -12.30 0.90 5.77
N ILE A 200 -11.00 0.94 6.05
CA ILE A 200 -9.99 1.69 5.31
C ILE A 200 -8.97 0.71 4.74
N ARG A 201 -8.34 1.06 3.64
CA ARG A 201 -7.27 0.21 3.07
C ARG A 201 -6.00 0.36 3.91
N PHE A 202 -5.12 -0.63 3.88
CA PHE A 202 -3.82 -0.51 4.54
C PHE A 202 -3.07 0.76 4.14
N HIS A 203 -3.07 1.10 2.84
CA HIS A 203 -2.42 2.33 2.36
C HIS A 203 -3.01 3.63 2.94
N ASP A 204 -4.24 3.59 3.43
CA ASP A 204 -4.90 4.74 4.04
C ASP A 204 -4.34 5.04 5.45
N LEU A 205 -3.59 4.10 6.09
CA LEU A 205 -2.79 4.38 7.29
C LEU A 205 -1.68 5.39 7.02
N ARG A 206 -1.06 5.33 5.84
CA ARG A 206 -0.09 6.36 5.40
C ARG A 206 -0.77 7.72 5.20
N HIS A 207 -2.01 7.75 4.71
CA HIS A 207 -2.79 9.00 4.66
C HIS A 207 -3.14 9.50 6.07
N THR A 208 -3.43 8.59 7.00
CA THR A 208 -3.63 8.92 8.41
C THR A 208 -2.37 9.57 8.99
N PHE A 209 -1.20 8.96 8.82
CA PHE A 209 0.08 9.55 9.23
C PHE A 209 0.27 10.96 8.67
N ALA A 210 0.13 11.13 7.35
CA ALA A 210 0.33 12.43 6.70
C ALA A 210 -0.65 13.50 7.21
N THR A 211 -1.93 13.14 7.41
CA THR A 211 -2.96 14.06 7.92
C THR A 211 -2.67 14.48 9.36
N LEU A 212 -2.28 13.54 10.23
CA LEU A 212 -1.93 13.83 11.61
C LEU A 212 -0.65 14.66 11.70
N SER A 213 0.37 14.34 10.92
CA SER A 213 1.61 15.11 10.87
C SER A 213 1.34 16.57 10.49
N LEU A 214 0.52 16.82 9.47
CA LEU A 214 0.11 18.17 9.11
C LEU A 214 -0.70 18.86 10.20
N LYS A 215 -1.62 18.14 10.84
CA LYS A 215 -2.45 18.67 11.95
C LYS A 215 -1.60 19.12 13.13
N TYR A 216 -0.53 18.37 13.43
CA TYR A 216 0.35 18.63 14.57
C TYR A 216 1.64 19.38 14.21
N GLY A 217 1.72 19.93 12.99
CA GLY A 217 2.85 20.77 12.56
C GLY A 217 4.17 20.01 12.35
N VAL A 218 4.10 18.68 12.15
CA VAL A 218 5.29 17.87 11.82
C VAL A 218 5.55 17.97 10.31
N ASP A 219 6.77 18.36 9.93
CA ASP A 219 7.17 18.36 8.51
C ASP A 219 7.31 16.93 8.01
N VAL A 220 6.56 16.60 6.96
CA VAL A 220 6.52 15.27 6.34
C VAL A 220 7.38 15.16 5.07
N LYS A 221 8.27 16.14 4.83
CA LYS A 221 9.20 16.09 3.71
C LYS A 221 10.37 15.14 3.93
#